data_c48048f2d30f7a5d7dfdbbd10b65ea52
#
_entry.id   c48048f2d30f7a5d7dfdbbd10b65ea52
#
_cell.length_a   1.000
_cell.length_b   1.000
_cell.length_c   1.000
_cell.angle_alpha   90.00
_cell.angle_beta   90.00
_cell.angle_gamma   90.00
#
_symmetry.space_group_name_H-M   'P 1'
#
loop_
_entity.id
_entity.type
_entity.pdbx_description
1 polymer ?
#
loop_
_entity_poly.entity_id
_entity_poly.type
_entity_poly.pdbx_seq_one_letter_code
_entity_poly.pdbx_strand_id
1 'polypeptide(L)'
;MLDNEINIAIEAAKASGKLLLENKNNLNKETSSNSKDVKLEADVSSENLIKEIITSSSEYPILAEESGKSHEDLGELFWVIDPLDGTANYNRAIPICCVSIGLIHKMKPIAGVIYDFDNDDLYVGNDELKIATLNSKEIHVSNINQKNKGILITGLPHNTDYSDNALKKMVGDMQLWKKVRMIGSAAMASCYVACGKVDLYKESGIYLWDIVAGAAIVSSAGGSAEIFNIRDNYQVDVVFSNSHI
;
A
#
# COMPACT_ATOMS: atom_id res chain seq x y z
N MET A 1 7.09 -2.27 21.80
CA MET A 1 6.67 -0.87 21.88
C MET A 1 5.59 -0.56 20.84
N LEU A 2 5.63 -1.13 19.64
CA LEU A 2 4.62 -0.92 18.56
C LEU A 2 3.36 -1.81 18.65
N ASP A 3 3.24 -2.68 19.66
CA ASP A 3 2.12 -3.64 19.69
C ASP A 3 0.76 -2.96 19.87
N ASN A 4 0.71 -1.85 20.60
CA ASN A 4 -0.51 -1.07 20.78
C ASN A 4 -0.93 -0.41 19.46
N GLU A 5 0.00 0.24 18.76
CA GLU A 5 -0.22 0.89 17.47
C GLU A 5 -0.64 -0.12 16.40
N ILE A 6 0.02 -1.27 16.35
CA ILE A 6 -0.35 -2.35 15.44
C ILE A 6 -1.77 -2.87 15.73
N ASN A 7 -2.15 -3.03 17.00
CA ASN A 7 -3.51 -3.47 17.36
C ASN A 7 -4.56 -2.43 16.97
N ILE A 8 -4.30 -1.14 17.17
CA ILE A 8 -5.19 -0.04 16.71
C ILE A 8 -5.36 -0.10 15.18
N ALA A 9 -4.26 -0.26 14.43
CA ALA A 9 -4.30 -0.35 12.98
C ALA A 9 -5.05 -1.61 12.49
N ILE A 10 -4.91 -2.75 13.16
CA ILE A 10 -5.64 -3.99 12.85
C ILE A 10 -7.14 -3.80 13.07
N GLU A 11 -7.54 -3.20 14.20
CA GLU A 11 -8.94 -2.90 14.50
C GLU A 11 -9.53 -2.00 13.44
N ALA A 12 -8.85 -0.89 13.12
CA ALA A 12 -9.29 0.07 12.12
C ALA A 12 -9.40 -0.54 10.72
N ALA A 13 -8.37 -1.29 10.28
CA ALA A 13 -8.37 -1.92 8.96
C ALA A 13 -9.49 -2.98 8.82
N LYS A 14 -9.71 -3.79 9.84
CA LYS A 14 -10.80 -4.81 9.82
C LYS A 14 -12.18 -4.18 9.86
N ALA A 15 -12.39 -3.16 10.69
CA ALA A 15 -13.66 -2.45 10.75
C ALA A 15 -14.00 -1.79 9.42
N SER A 16 -13.01 -1.12 8.80
CA SER A 16 -13.16 -0.49 7.50
C SER A 16 -13.39 -1.52 6.39
N GLY A 17 -12.59 -2.60 6.32
CA GLY A 17 -12.80 -3.65 5.32
C GLY A 17 -14.17 -4.29 5.42
N LYS A 18 -14.69 -4.50 6.63
CA LYS A 18 -16.06 -4.96 6.85
C LYS A 18 -17.10 -3.95 6.33
N LEU A 19 -16.92 -2.65 6.62
CA LEU A 19 -17.76 -1.59 6.08
C LEU A 19 -17.82 -1.65 4.55
N LEU A 20 -16.65 -1.76 3.90
CA LEU A 20 -16.51 -1.80 2.44
C LEU A 20 -17.20 -3.01 1.82
N LEU A 21 -17.06 -4.20 2.43
CA LEU A 21 -17.71 -5.43 1.96
C LEU A 21 -19.23 -5.38 2.09
N GLU A 22 -19.71 -5.07 3.29
CA GLU A 22 -21.15 -5.13 3.61
C GLU A 22 -21.95 -4.06 2.87
N ASN A 23 -21.33 -2.93 2.55
CA ASN A 23 -21.98 -1.78 1.93
C ASN A 23 -21.57 -1.53 0.47
N LYS A 24 -20.90 -2.47 -0.18
CA LYS A 24 -20.36 -2.32 -1.55
C LYS A 24 -21.39 -1.73 -2.54
N ASN A 25 -22.62 -2.24 -2.53
CA ASN A 25 -23.67 -1.77 -3.43
C ASN A 25 -24.11 -0.31 -3.16
N ASN A 26 -24.00 0.15 -1.93
CA ASN A 26 -24.41 1.50 -1.52
C ASN A 26 -23.28 2.51 -1.64
N LEU A 27 -22.05 2.10 -1.34
CA LEU A 27 -20.85 2.94 -1.30
C LEU A 27 -20.08 2.97 -2.64
N ASN A 28 -20.37 2.06 -3.56
CA ASN A 28 -19.78 2.03 -4.90
C ASN A 28 -20.43 3.08 -5.83
N LYS A 29 -20.44 4.33 -5.37
CA LYS A 29 -20.97 5.49 -6.11
C LYS A 29 -19.83 6.48 -6.32
N GLU A 30 -19.63 6.86 -7.57
CA GLU A 30 -18.61 7.85 -7.93
C GLU A 30 -18.97 9.23 -7.34
N THR A 31 -18.06 9.79 -6.55
CA THR A 31 -18.12 11.17 -6.07
C THR A 31 -17.40 12.11 -7.02
N SER A 32 -16.32 11.63 -7.65
CA SER A 32 -15.63 12.28 -8.74
C SER A 32 -14.91 11.27 -9.60
N SER A 33 -14.73 11.59 -10.88
CA SER A 33 -13.98 10.73 -11.81
C SER A 33 -13.32 11.60 -12.86
N ASN A 34 -12.13 11.21 -13.28
CA ASN A 34 -11.43 11.81 -14.41
C ASN A 34 -10.91 10.70 -15.35
N SER A 35 -10.11 11.03 -16.34
CA SER A 35 -9.64 10.07 -17.34
C SER A 35 -8.71 8.98 -16.78
N LYS A 36 -8.24 9.10 -15.54
CA LYS A 36 -7.22 8.21 -14.96
C LYS A 36 -7.48 7.82 -13.50
N ASP A 37 -8.47 8.43 -12.86
CA ASP A 37 -8.76 8.23 -11.45
C ASP A 37 -10.25 8.25 -11.17
N VAL A 38 -10.70 7.48 -10.17
CA VAL A 38 -12.09 7.41 -9.71
C VAL A 38 -12.10 7.46 -8.19
N LYS A 39 -12.97 8.31 -7.61
CA LYS A 39 -13.20 8.38 -6.17
C LYS A 39 -14.64 7.99 -5.88
N LEU A 40 -14.85 7.25 -4.81
CA LEU A 40 -16.14 6.71 -4.41
C LEU A 40 -16.56 7.23 -3.03
N GLU A 41 -17.86 7.12 -2.73
CA GLU A 41 -18.36 7.29 -1.36
C GLU A 41 -17.68 6.30 -0.38
N ALA A 42 -17.19 5.19 -0.88
CA ALA A 42 -16.46 4.16 -0.16
C ALA A 42 -15.17 4.70 0.47
N ASP A 43 -14.36 5.45 -0.30
CA ASP A 43 -13.09 6.01 0.15
C ASP A 43 -13.30 6.92 1.36
N VAL A 44 -14.24 7.88 1.26
CA VAL A 44 -14.53 8.83 2.32
C VAL A 44 -15.13 8.15 3.56
N SER A 45 -16.05 7.20 3.36
CA SER A 45 -16.68 6.49 4.47
C SER A 45 -15.69 5.62 5.24
N SER A 46 -14.82 4.94 4.52
CA SER A 46 -13.71 4.13 5.05
C SER A 46 -12.74 5.02 5.83
N GLU A 47 -12.28 6.14 5.25
CA GLU A 47 -11.34 7.03 5.90
C GLU A 47 -11.89 7.58 7.22
N ASN A 48 -13.15 8.03 7.23
CA ASN A 48 -13.77 8.56 8.44
C ASN A 48 -13.81 7.51 9.56
N LEU A 49 -14.15 6.27 9.26
CA LEU A 49 -14.18 5.19 10.25
C LEU A 49 -12.77 4.86 10.77
N ILE A 50 -11.78 4.78 9.89
CA ILE A 50 -10.38 4.54 10.29
C ILE A 50 -9.89 5.66 11.22
N LYS A 51 -10.15 6.92 10.86
CA LYS A 51 -9.75 8.09 11.66
C LYS A 51 -10.42 8.10 13.02
N GLU A 52 -11.72 7.78 13.10
CA GLU A 52 -12.44 7.68 14.37
C GLU A 52 -11.79 6.66 15.32
N ILE A 53 -11.47 5.46 14.81
CA ILE A 53 -10.84 4.42 15.62
C ILE A 53 -9.43 4.83 16.05
N ILE A 54 -8.61 5.33 15.13
CA ILE A 54 -7.24 5.75 15.46
C ILE A 54 -7.23 6.88 16.48
N THR A 55 -8.02 7.94 16.27
CA THR A 55 -8.03 9.12 17.16
C THR A 55 -8.62 8.84 18.52
N SER A 56 -9.44 7.80 18.68
CA SER A 56 -9.94 7.36 19.99
C SER A 56 -8.83 6.74 20.88
N SER A 57 -7.74 6.28 20.29
CA SER A 57 -6.71 5.49 20.97
C SER A 57 -5.28 5.98 20.75
N SER A 58 -5.07 6.97 19.88
CA SER A 58 -3.77 7.53 19.52
C SER A 58 -3.87 9.04 19.31
N GLU A 59 -2.87 9.78 19.83
CA GLU A 59 -2.74 11.24 19.63
C GLU A 59 -1.84 11.61 18.42
N TYR A 60 -1.27 10.61 17.72
CA TYR A 60 -0.37 10.89 16.60
C TYR A 60 -1.13 11.49 15.41
N PRO A 61 -0.55 12.51 14.75
CA PRO A 61 -1.12 13.08 13.54
C PRO A 61 -1.37 12.02 12.46
N ILE A 62 -2.28 12.33 11.55
CA ILE A 62 -2.66 11.47 10.44
C ILE A 62 -2.41 12.19 9.12
N LEU A 63 -1.79 11.50 8.17
CA LEU A 63 -1.79 11.80 6.76
C LEU A 63 -2.71 10.78 6.07
N ALA A 64 -3.77 11.23 5.44
CA ALA A 64 -4.73 10.38 4.76
C ALA A 64 -4.95 10.82 3.31
N GLU A 65 -5.34 9.89 2.45
CA GLU A 65 -5.52 10.14 1.02
C GLU A 65 -6.57 11.20 0.74
N GLU A 66 -7.77 11.09 1.36
CA GLU A 66 -8.91 11.92 1.01
C GLU A 66 -8.88 13.27 1.70
N SER A 67 -8.53 13.32 2.98
CA SER A 67 -8.56 14.56 3.79
C SER A 67 -7.19 15.22 3.94
N GLY A 68 -6.10 14.58 3.51
CA GLY A 68 -4.76 15.11 3.67
C GLY A 68 -4.26 15.06 5.11
N LYS A 69 -3.54 16.09 5.53
CA LYS A 69 -2.97 16.19 6.88
C LYS A 69 -4.03 16.55 7.92
N SER A 70 -4.01 15.87 9.07
CA SER A 70 -4.81 16.25 10.23
C SER A 70 -4.26 17.51 10.98
N HIS A 71 -2.98 17.81 10.83
CA HIS A 71 -2.28 18.95 11.45
C HIS A 71 -1.30 19.57 10.43
N GLU A 72 -0.99 20.87 10.55
CA GLU A 72 0.00 21.53 9.67
C GLU A 72 1.35 20.85 9.73
N ASP A 73 1.82 20.51 10.94
CA ASP A 73 3.02 19.73 11.18
C ASP A 73 2.64 18.32 11.64
N LEU A 74 3.10 17.31 10.94
CA LEU A 74 2.90 15.91 11.30
C LEU A 74 3.90 15.42 12.36
N GLY A 75 4.96 16.20 12.64
CA GLY A 75 6.02 15.79 13.55
C GLY A 75 6.82 14.59 13.04
N GLU A 76 7.55 13.95 13.97
CA GLU A 76 8.39 12.79 13.62
C GLU A 76 7.64 11.47 13.56
N LEU A 77 6.48 11.36 14.24
CA LEU A 77 5.69 10.12 14.37
C LEU A 77 4.25 10.39 13.97
N PHE A 78 3.78 9.74 12.91
CA PHE A 78 2.44 9.94 12.37
C PHE A 78 1.92 8.73 11.61
N TRP A 79 0.59 8.61 11.56
CA TRP A 79 -0.12 7.62 10.78
C TRP A 79 -0.22 8.03 9.31
N VAL A 80 -0.18 7.04 8.44
CA VAL A 80 -0.42 7.22 6.99
C VAL A 80 -1.48 6.21 6.56
N ILE A 81 -2.57 6.71 5.93
CA ILE A 81 -3.77 5.93 5.66
C ILE A 81 -4.13 6.04 4.19
N ASP A 82 -4.32 4.89 3.57
CA ASP A 82 -5.09 4.72 2.34
C ASP A 82 -6.36 3.93 2.70
N PRO A 83 -7.55 4.55 2.63
CA PRO A 83 -8.80 3.92 3.05
C PRO A 83 -9.24 2.80 2.11
N LEU A 84 -8.84 2.85 0.84
CA LEU A 84 -9.22 1.87 -0.19
C LEU A 84 -8.21 1.87 -1.34
N ASP A 85 -7.01 1.31 -1.14
CA ASP A 85 -6.07 1.10 -2.25
C ASP A 85 -6.68 0.15 -3.28
N GLY A 86 -6.66 0.59 -4.55
CA GLY A 86 -7.29 -0.13 -5.65
C GLY A 86 -8.77 0.25 -5.87
N THR A 87 -9.16 1.51 -5.68
CA THR A 87 -10.52 2.04 -5.86
C THR A 87 -11.14 1.65 -7.22
N ALA A 88 -10.37 1.72 -8.30
CA ALA A 88 -10.82 1.29 -9.63
C ALA A 88 -11.14 -0.22 -9.68
N ASN A 89 -10.38 -1.05 -8.98
CA ASN A 89 -10.64 -2.49 -8.86
C ASN A 89 -11.92 -2.72 -8.05
N TYR A 90 -12.06 -2.04 -6.91
CA TYR A 90 -13.26 -2.13 -6.08
C TYR A 90 -14.53 -1.74 -6.85
N ASN A 91 -14.50 -0.63 -7.60
CA ASN A 91 -15.60 -0.16 -8.46
C ASN A 91 -16.03 -1.25 -9.45
N ARG A 92 -15.08 -1.99 -10.00
CA ARG A 92 -15.33 -3.02 -11.03
C ARG A 92 -15.45 -4.43 -10.47
N ALA A 93 -15.48 -4.59 -9.14
CA ALA A 93 -15.53 -5.88 -8.43
C ALA A 93 -14.36 -6.81 -8.80
N ILE A 94 -13.18 -6.25 -9.06
CA ILE A 94 -11.94 -6.99 -9.19
C ILE A 94 -11.38 -7.17 -7.76
N PRO A 95 -11.19 -8.40 -7.25
CA PRO A 95 -10.83 -8.64 -5.85
C PRO A 95 -9.33 -8.41 -5.60
N ILE A 96 -8.82 -7.22 -5.92
CA ILE A 96 -7.45 -6.75 -5.68
C ILE A 96 -7.56 -5.30 -5.20
N CYS A 97 -8.02 -5.16 -3.97
CA CYS A 97 -8.13 -3.89 -3.26
C CYS A 97 -8.03 -4.16 -1.75
N CYS A 98 -7.61 -3.18 -0.99
CA CYS A 98 -7.36 -3.36 0.43
C CYS A 98 -7.44 -2.05 1.21
N VAL A 99 -7.47 -2.15 2.53
CA VAL A 99 -7.23 -1.03 3.46
C VAL A 99 -5.76 -1.04 3.85
N SER A 100 -5.08 0.12 3.79
CA SER A 100 -3.66 0.26 4.08
C SER A 100 -3.44 1.30 5.20
N ILE A 101 -2.81 0.88 6.30
CA ILE A 101 -2.52 1.74 7.47
C ILE A 101 -1.06 1.54 7.87
N GLY A 102 -0.27 2.60 7.75
CA GLY A 102 1.14 2.60 8.12
C GLY A 102 1.47 3.59 9.23
N LEU A 103 2.57 3.36 9.91
CA LEU A 103 3.13 4.27 10.90
C LEU A 103 4.55 4.66 10.49
N ILE A 104 4.81 5.95 10.45
CA ILE A 104 6.14 6.53 10.16
C ILE A 104 6.75 7.09 11.43
N HIS A 105 8.05 6.83 11.63
CA HIS A 105 8.89 7.53 12.60
C HIS A 105 10.15 8.04 11.90
N LYS A 106 10.37 9.38 11.96
CA LYS A 106 11.53 10.05 11.32
C LYS A 106 11.67 9.67 9.84
N MET A 107 10.56 9.79 9.11
CA MET A 107 10.47 9.45 7.69
C MET A 107 10.73 7.96 7.35
N LYS A 108 10.82 7.09 8.34
CA LYS A 108 10.97 5.65 8.15
C LYS A 108 9.65 4.94 8.47
N PRO A 109 9.09 4.11 7.57
CA PRO A 109 8.01 3.19 7.89
C PRO A 109 8.45 2.18 8.97
N ILE A 110 7.73 2.13 10.11
CA ILE A 110 8.08 1.28 11.25
C ILE A 110 7.05 0.20 11.55
N ALA A 111 5.80 0.42 11.16
CA ALA A 111 4.74 -0.58 11.24
C ALA A 111 3.81 -0.43 10.03
N GLY A 112 3.19 -1.53 9.62
CA GLY A 112 2.22 -1.55 8.53
C GLY A 112 1.18 -2.64 8.74
N VAL A 113 -0.07 -2.30 8.44
CA VAL A 113 -1.20 -3.22 8.40
C VAL A 113 -1.90 -3.03 7.06
N ILE A 114 -2.06 -4.11 6.30
CA ILE A 114 -2.83 -4.14 5.06
C ILE A 114 -3.85 -5.26 5.18
N TYR A 115 -5.12 -4.92 4.94
CA TYR A 115 -6.22 -5.88 5.01
C TYR A 115 -6.91 -6.01 3.66
N ASP A 116 -6.63 -7.13 2.99
CA ASP A 116 -7.36 -7.60 1.81
C ASP A 116 -8.70 -8.19 2.28
N PHE A 117 -9.73 -7.37 2.26
CA PHE A 117 -11.03 -7.71 2.83
C PHE A 117 -11.84 -8.67 1.95
N ASP A 118 -11.57 -8.76 0.64
CA ASP A 118 -12.22 -9.73 -0.25
C ASP A 118 -11.75 -11.17 0.05
N ASN A 119 -10.50 -11.36 0.53
CA ASN A 119 -9.91 -12.66 0.84
C ASN A 119 -9.78 -12.95 2.35
N ASP A 120 -10.12 -12.00 3.22
CA ASP A 120 -9.87 -12.04 4.67
C ASP A 120 -8.37 -12.25 4.99
N ASP A 121 -7.49 -11.64 4.20
CA ASP A 121 -6.04 -11.73 4.35
C ASP A 121 -5.51 -10.48 5.07
N LEU A 122 -5.01 -10.66 6.30
CA LEU A 122 -4.44 -9.61 7.12
C LEU A 122 -2.91 -9.69 7.11
N TYR A 123 -2.26 -8.73 6.47
CA TYR A 123 -0.81 -8.57 6.46
C TYR A 123 -0.39 -7.57 7.53
N VAL A 124 0.61 -7.93 8.34
CA VAL A 124 1.15 -7.09 9.42
C VAL A 124 2.66 -7.10 9.37
N GLY A 125 3.28 -5.92 9.43
CA GLY A 125 4.73 -5.75 9.56
C GLY A 125 5.11 -4.96 10.80
N ASN A 126 6.10 -5.46 11.54
CA ASN A 126 6.72 -4.79 12.68
C ASN A 126 8.22 -4.68 12.42
N ASP A 127 8.70 -3.49 12.04
CA ASP A 127 10.10 -3.28 11.65
C ASP A 127 11.05 -3.30 12.87
N GLU A 128 10.57 -3.07 14.10
CA GLU A 128 11.39 -3.23 15.31
C GLU A 128 11.73 -4.70 15.57
N LEU A 129 10.76 -5.59 15.40
CA LEU A 129 10.93 -7.03 15.63
C LEU A 129 11.46 -7.76 14.39
N LYS A 130 11.42 -7.12 13.21
CA LYS A 130 11.71 -7.74 11.90
C LYS A 130 10.83 -8.96 11.64
N ILE A 131 9.55 -8.83 11.97
CA ILE A 131 8.54 -9.87 11.79
C ILE A 131 7.44 -9.34 10.88
N ALA A 132 7.15 -10.08 9.82
CA ALA A 132 5.96 -9.89 9.00
C ALA A 132 5.08 -11.13 9.05
N THR A 133 3.76 -10.93 9.08
CA THR A 133 2.79 -12.03 9.14
C THR A 133 1.66 -11.84 8.15
N LEU A 134 1.11 -12.97 7.68
CA LEU A 134 -0.17 -13.09 6.99
C LEU A 134 -1.09 -13.99 7.84
N ASN A 135 -2.20 -13.44 8.33
CA ASN A 135 -3.13 -14.14 9.21
C ASN A 135 -2.39 -14.80 10.40
N SER A 136 -1.52 -14.02 11.05
CA SER A 136 -0.68 -14.44 12.20
C SER A 136 0.36 -15.52 11.89
N LYS A 137 0.56 -15.90 10.63
CA LYS A 137 1.63 -16.81 10.21
C LYS A 137 2.77 -16.00 9.62
N GLU A 138 3.99 -16.24 10.07
CA GLU A 138 5.17 -15.55 9.59
C GLU A 138 5.36 -15.75 8.08
N ILE A 139 5.70 -14.67 7.38
CA ILE A 139 5.94 -14.65 5.94
C ILE A 139 7.33 -14.09 5.64
N HIS A 140 7.89 -14.52 4.52
CA HIS A 140 9.20 -14.08 4.04
C HIS A 140 9.16 -13.81 2.54
N VAL A 141 10.04 -12.94 2.08
CA VAL A 141 10.28 -12.70 0.67
C VAL A 141 10.83 -13.95 -0.03
N SER A 142 10.77 -13.99 -1.36
CA SER A 142 11.30 -15.10 -2.16
C SER A 142 12.84 -15.13 -2.17
N ASN A 143 13.40 -16.27 -2.56
CA ASN A 143 14.85 -16.46 -2.75
C ASN A 143 15.28 -16.42 -4.24
N ILE A 144 14.44 -15.91 -5.13
CA ILE A 144 14.75 -15.76 -6.55
C ILE A 144 15.81 -14.67 -6.74
N ASN A 145 16.89 -14.97 -7.46
CA ASN A 145 18.03 -14.08 -7.65
C ASN A 145 18.33 -13.74 -9.13
N GLN A 146 17.41 -14.04 -10.03
CA GLN A 146 17.53 -13.77 -11.46
C GLN A 146 16.22 -13.26 -12.03
N LYS A 147 16.24 -12.09 -12.68
CA LYS A 147 15.04 -11.47 -13.29
C LYS A 147 14.31 -12.42 -14.24
N ASN A 148 15.03 -13.19 -15.06
CA ASN A 148 14.44 -14.14 -16.00
C ASN A 148 13.76 -15.36 -15.35
N LYS A 149 13.84 -15.50 -14.03
CA LYS A 149 13.11 -16.46 -13.22
C LYS A 149 12.06 -15.80 -12.36
N GLY A 150 12.16 -14.49 -12.17
CA GLY A 150 11.34 -13.68 -11.28
C GLY A 150 10.09 -13.10 -11.91
N ILE A 151 9.23 -12.60 -11.04
CA ILE A 151 8.00 -11.88 -11.38
C ILE A 151 8.14 -10.43 -10.94
N LEU A 152 7.87 -9.49 -11.87
CA LEU A 152 7.77 -8.07 -11.63
C LEU A 152 6.31 -7.67 -11.49
N ILE A 153 5.99 -6.85 -10.49
CA ILE A 153 4.80 -5.99 -10.50
C ILE A 153 5.22 -4.55 -10.77
N THR A 154 4.46 -3.84 -11.57
CA THR A 154 4.62 -2.41 -11.85
C THR A 154 3.26 -1.81 -12.18
N GLY A 155 3.18 -0.50 -12.31
CA GLY A 155 1.98 0.23 -12.70
C GLY A 155 2.28 1.36 -13.68
N LEU A 156 1.23 2.03 -14.10
CA LEU A 156 1.24 3.25 -14.89
C LEU A 156 0.44 4.32 -14.14
N PRO A 157 1.03 4.93 -13.10
CA PRO A 157 0.32 5.94 -12.32
C PRO A 157 -0.01 7.17 -13.15
N HIS A 158 -0.87 8.02 -12.59
CA HIS A 158 -1.45 9.18 -13.28
C HIS A 158 -0.43 10.07 -14.02
N ASN A 159 0.76 10.24 -13.45
CA ASN A 159 1.83 11.09 -13.98
C ASN A 159 2.91 10.32 -14.76
N THR A 160 2.60 9.14 -15.28
CA THR A 160 3.56 8.37 -16.10
C THR A 160 4.01 9.18 -17.31
N ASP A 161 5.32 9.20 -17.57
CA ASP A 161 5.87 9.72 -18.84
C ASP A 161 5.56 8.73 -19.98
N TYR A 162 4.68 9.14 -20.88
CA TYR A 162 4.27 8.37 -22.05
C TYR A 162 5.08 8.71 -23.31
N SER A 163 6.23 9.38 -23.19
CA SER A 163 7.12 9.57 -24.33
C SER A 163 7.63 8.23 -24.88
N ASP A 164 7.89 8.17 -26.17
CA ASP A 164 8.41 6.97 -26.84
C ASP A 164 9.65 6.40 -26.17
N ASN A 165 10.54 7.28 -25.69
CA ASN A 165 11.77 6.88 -25.02
C ASN A 165 11.50 6.25 -23.66
N ALA A 166 10.60 6.82 -22.85
CA ALA A 166 10.24 6.29 -21.54
C ALA A 166 9.54 4.94 -21.68
N LEU A 167 8.60 4.82 -22.63
CA LEU A 167 7.89 3.56 -22.90
C LEU A 167 8.82 2.47 -23.42
N LYS A 168 9.75 2.79 -24.35
CA LYS A 168 10.76 1.83 -24.81
C LYS A 168 11.66 1.33 -23.68
N LYS A 169 12.11 2.22 -22.79
CA LYS A 169 12.90 1.86 -21.61
C LYS A 169 12.11 0.94 -20.67
N MET A 170 10.86 1.28 -20.39
CA MET A 170 9.98 0.48 -19.54
C MET A 170 9.75 -0.92 -20.12
N VAL A 171 9.39 -1.03 -21.40
CA VAL A 171 9.20 -2.32 -22.08
C VAL A 171 10.49 -3.12 -22.13
N GLY A 172 11.63 -2.46 -22.38
CA GLY A 172 12.94 -3.10 -22.38
C GLY A 172 13.30 -3.71 -21.01
N ASP A 173 12.96 -3.04 -19.93
CA ASP A 173 13.15 -3.59 -18.59
C ASP A 173 12.17 -4.75 -18.29
N MET A 174 10.91 -4.63 -18.71
CA MET A 174 9.92 -5.70 -18.56
C MET A 174 10.35 -7.01 -19.26
N GLN A 175 11.02 -6.91 -20.42
CA GLN A 175 11.50 -8.07 -21.17
C GLN A 175 12.58 -8.90 -20.42
N LEU A 176 13.24 -8.31 -19.43
CA LEU A 176 14.23 -9.02 -18.62
C LEU A 176 13.60 -10.02 -17.64
N TRP A 177 12.29 -9.90 -17.39
CA TRP A 177 11.56 -10.66 -16.37
C TRP A 177 10.86 -11.88 -16.97
N LYS A 178 10.73 -12.95 -16.16
CA LYS A 178 9.96 -14.13 -16.56
C LYS A 178 8.50 -13.79 -16.80
N LYS A 179 7.91 -12.97 -15.93
CA LYS A 179 6.55 -12.46 -16.03
C LYS A 179 6.46 -11.06 -15.45
N VAL A 180 5.52 -10.28 -16.00
CA VAL A 180 5.16 -8.95 -15.50
C VAL A 180 3.66 -8.91 -15.19
N ARG A 181 3.29 -8.16 -14.16
CA ARG A 181 1.90 -7.90 -13.78
C ARG A 181 1.70 -6.40 -13.57
N MET A 182 0.49 -5.92 -13.88
CA MET A 182 -0.06 -4.65 -13.44
C MET A 182 -1.38 -4.97 -12.76
N ILE A 183 -1.49 -4.75 -11.48
CA ILE A 183 -2.62 -5.24 -10.67
C ILE A 183 -3.52 -4.13 -10.14
N GLY A 184 -3.08 -2.85 -10.22
CA GLY A 184 -3.90 -1.69 -9.87
C GLY A 184 -4.10 -1.50 -8.35
N SER A 185 -3.17 -1.98 -7.54
CA SER A 185 -3.09 -1.80 -6.09
C SER A 185 -1.63 -1.88 -5.67
N ALA A 186 -1.07 -0.79 -5.16
CA ALA A 186 0.32 -0.70 -4.74
C ALA A 186 0.55 -1.40 -3.40
N ALA A 187 -0.41 -1.29 -2.48
CA ALA A 187 -0.36 -1.97 -1.21
C ALA A 187 -0.40 -3.50 -1.39
N MET A 188 -1.29 -4.03 -2.25
CA MET A 188 -1.31 -5.46 -2.56
C MET A 188 -0.05 -5.93 -3.29
N ALA A 189 0.51 -5.11 -4.19
CA ALA A 189 1.79 -5.42 -4.84
C ALA A 189 2.91 -5.61 -3.79
N SER A 190 2.96 -4.74 -2.80
CA SER A 190 3.89 -4.81 -1.67
C SER A 190 3.68 -6.09 -0.83
N CYS A 191 2.43 -6.44 -0.53
CA CYS A 191 2.10 -7.69 0.16
C CYS A 191 2.57 -8.93 -0.60
N TYR A 192 2.46 -8.92 -1.93
CA TYR A 192 2.91 -10.04 -2.75
C TYR A 192 4.43 -10.18 -2.79
N VAL A 193 5.17 -9.06 -2.69
CA VAL A 193 6.63 -9.12 -2.47
C VAL A 193 6.94 -9.71 -1.10
N ALA A 194 6.31 -9.21 -0.04
CA ALA A 194 6.56 -9.63 1.34
C ALA A 194 6.31 -11.12 1.59
N CYS A 195 5.31 -11.72 0.92
CA CYS A 195 5.02 -13.15 1.05
C CYS A 195 5.65 -14.04 -0.05
N GLY A 196 6.61 -13.49 -0.82
CA GLY A 196 7.36 -14.25 -1.82
C GLY A 196 6.58 -14.69 -3.06
N LYS A 197 5.37 -14.17 -3.29
CA LYS A 197 4.57 -14.44 -4.50
C LYS A 197 5.13 -13.73 -5.73
N VAL A 198 5.81 -12.58 -5.53
CA VAL A 198 6.54 -11.83 -6.56
C VAL A 198 7.90 -11.39 -6.00
N ASP A 199 8.79 -10.97 -6.88
CA ASP A 199 10.19 -10.76 -6.53
C ASP A 199 10.57 -9.29 -6.50
N LEU A 200 9.85 -8.46 -7.24
CA LEU A 200 10.05 -7.02 -7.26
C LEU A 200 8.74 -6.30 -7.61
N TYR A 201 8.47 -5.23 -6.87
CA TYR A 201 7.50 -4.19 -7.20
C TYR A 201 8.22 -2.87 -7.41
N LYS A 202 7.92 -2.16 -8.48
CA LYS A 202 8.41 -0.81 -8.71
C LYS A 202 7.36 0.04 -9.41
N GLU A 203 7.29 1.28 -8.97
CA GLU A 203 6.40 2.27 -9.56
C GLU A 203 6.93 3.68 -9.32
N SER A 204 6.60 4.61 -10.20
CA SER A 204 7.05 6.01 -10.09
C SER A 204 5.85 6.95 -10.07
N GLY A 205 5.83 7.89 -9.12
CA GLY A 205 4.78 8.91 -9.04
C GLY A 205 3.51 8.42 -8.34
N ILE A 206 3.59 7.36 -7.53
CA ILE A 206 2.54 6.93 -6.61
C ILE A 206 2.58 7.77 -5.33
N TYR A 207 1.59 7.63 -4.48
CA TYR A 207 1.52 8.42 -3.26
C TYR A 207 2.06 7.66 -2.04
N LEU A 208 2.42 8.42 -1.01
CA LEU A 208 3.01 7.88 0.21
C LEU A 208 2.04 6.94 0.94
N TRP A 209 0.74 7.22 0.91
CA TRP A 209 -0.29 6.39 1.54
C TRP A 209 -0.46 5.01 0.88
N ASP A 210 -0.22 4.90 -0.42
CA ASP A 210 -0.29 3.63 -1.16
C ASP A 210 0.79 2.63 -0.70
N ILE A 211 1.92 3.12 -0.09
CA ILE A 211 3.11 2.29 0.03
C ILE A 211 3.73 2.20 1.44
N VAL A 212 3.38 3.08 2.38
CA VAL A 212 4.05 3.10 3.70
C VAL A 212 3.82 1.82 4.49
N ALA A 213 2.59 1.33 4.53
CA ALA A 213 2.29 0.06 5.21
C ALA A 213 3.03 -1.10 4.54
N GLY A 214 2.98 -1.16 3.20
CA GLY A 214 3.67 -2.16 2.40
C GLY A 214 5.19 -2.14 2.60
N ALA A 215 5.81 -0.95 2.69
CA ALA A 215 7.25 -0.81 2.94
C ALA A 215 7.66 -1.41 4.29
N ALA A 216 6.88 -1.14 5.35
CA ALA A 216 7.13 -1.74 6.66
C ALA A 216 7.00 -3.27 6.62
N ILE A 217 5.98 -3.80 5.92
CA ILE A 217 5.75 -5.25 5.80
C ILE A 217 6.89 -5.91 5.01
N VAL A 218 7.29 -5.34 3.85
CA VAL A 218 8.38 -5.88 3.03
C VAL A 218 9.70 -5.89 3.80
N SER A 219 10.05 -4.78 4.47
CA SER A 219 11.27 -4.71 5.30
C SER A 219 11.25 -5.72 6.44
N SER A 220 10.08 -5.94 7.06
CA SER A 220 9.90 -6.90 8.14
C SER A 220 9.96 -8.36 7.66
N ALA A 221 9.63 -8.61 6.39
CA ALA A 221 9.70 -9.93 5.75
C ALA A 221 11.11 -10.29 5.22
N GLY A 222 12.12 -9.43 5.43
CA GLY A 222 13.50 -9.61 4.96
C GLY A 222 13.77 -9.06 3.56
N GLY A 223 12.83 -8.31 2.99
CA GLY A 223 13.00 -7.62 1.71
C GLY A 223 13.66 -6.24 1.84
N SER A 224 13.90 -5.61 0.70
CA SER A 224 14.31 -4.20 0.59
C SER A 224 13.12 -3.35 0.16
N ALA A 225 12.88 -2.26 0.86
CA ALA A 225 11.82 -1.29 0.55
C ALA A 225 12.45 0.10 0.40
N GLU A 226 12.70 0.50 -0.84
CA GLU A 226 13.29 1.80 -1.16
C GLU A 226 12.18 2.77 -1.59
N ILE A 227 12.11 3.92 -0.90
CA ILE A 227 11.24 5.06 -1.20
C ILE A 227 12.14 6.24 -1.50
N PHE A 228 12.00 6.85 -2.64
CA PHE A 228 12.86 7.94 -3.08
C PHE A 228 12.10 8.97 -3.93
N ASN A 229 12.76 10.07 -4.28
CA ASN A 229 12.14 11.17 -5.03
C ASN A 229 10.84 11.68 -4.40
N ILE A 230 10.85 11.88 -3.07
CA ILE A 230 9.69 12.39 -2.33
C ILE A 230 9.42 13.82 -2.77
N ARG A 231 8.18 14.07 -3.25
CA ARG A 231 7.72 15.37 -3.75
C ARG A 231 6.83 16.05 -2.71
N ASP A 232 6.66 17.37 -2.82
CA ASP A 232 5.88 18.18 -1.88
C ASP A 232 4.41 17.75 -1.76
N ASN A 233 3.88 17.11 -2.81
CA ASN A 233 2.51 16.58 -2.85
C ASN A 233 2.42 15.10 -2.39
N TYR A 234 3.43 14.58 -1.69
CA TYR A 234 3.55 13.19 -1.23
C TYR A 234 3.70 12.13 -2.32
N GLN A 235 3.89 12.52 -3.57
CA GLN A 235 4.26 11.56 -4.61
C GLN A 235 5.69 11.07 -4.39
N VAL A 236 5.89 9.78 -4.62
CA VAL A 236 7.16 9.09 -4.44
C VAL A 236 7.43 8.12 -5.58
N ASP A 237 8.67 7.69 -5.70
CA ASP A 237 9.05 6.56 -6.52
C ASP A 237 9.48 5.42 -5.58
N VAL A 238 9.19 4.17 -5.96
CA VAL A 238 9.49 3.01 -5.11
C VAL A 238 10.11 1.86 -5.87
N VAL A 239 10.95 1.12 -5.14
CA VAL A 239 11.43 -0.21 -5.52
C VAL A 239 11.40 -1.09 -4.27
N PHE A 240 10.50 -2.06 -4.25
CA PHE A 240 10.43 -3.08 -3.21
C PHE A 240 10.84 -4.42 -3.80
N SER A 241 11.76 -5.10 -3.16
CA SER A 241 12.30 -6.35 -3.68
C SER A 241 12.53 -7.40 -2.60
N ASN A 242 12.78 -8.61 -3.04
CA ASN A 242 13.20 -9.71 -2.19
C ASN A 242 14.68 -9.62 -1.73
N SER A 243 15.36 -8.51 -1.94
CA SER A 243 16.78 -8.28 -1.60
C SER A 243 17.81 -9.15 -2.38
N HIS A 244 17.36 -9.95 -3.35
CA HIS A 244 18.23 -10.85 -4.13
C HIS A 244 18.33 -10.47 -5.62
N ILE A 245 17.45 -9.57 -6.09
CA ILE A 245 17.37 -9.08 -7.48
C ILE A 245 17.74 -7.61 -7.57
#